data_4304fbe4f4edc157956bf42457547837
#
_entry.id   4304fbe4f4edc157956bf42457547837
#
_cell.length_a   1.000
_cell.length_b   1.000
_cell.length_c   1.000
_cell.angle_alpha   90.00
_cell.angle_beta   90.00
_cell.angle_gamma   90.00
#
_symmetry.space_group_name_H-M   'P 1'
#
loop_
_entity.id
_entity.type
_entity.pdbx_description
1 polymer ?
#
loop_
_entity_poly.entity_id
_entity_poly.type
_entity_poly.pdbx_seq_one_letter_code
_entity_poly.pdbx_strand_id
1 'polypeptide(L)'
;MNGSIAKTMRRGMIGAALAAAIGFGAEPAAAQTYGLATMQPGTLAHTVASAIAKTLKEKGGLNTLVQATAGESVLIPMVAKGEIDLGMGNMLEVMEGIESGKLQNDLRIIGSIYVLRMGFFARKDSGIVNMADVKGKRVPAGYSAMRTLDKNTQSMLATAGLTLNDVKPVMVPNVLRGGDDFMAGGTDMFMFSFGGPKVREADATVGGVRAIKVGENLEASRKIFPYGYFSEVKPIPAYVGVSEPMKVYAMDYILFTNAKTKNETIEKIIDTMAKNKADMVATAPAMNDFSVETMYRKHDMAYHPGALKYFQDNKIQAKNY
;
A
#
# COMPACT_ATOMS: atom_id res chain seq x y z
N MET A 1 -33.95 78.10 -58.50
CA MET A 1 -33.05 77.77 -59.65
C MET A 1 -32.49 76.39 -59.42
N ASN A 2 -32.91 75.52 -60.30
CA ASN A 2 -32.21 74.38 -60.84
C ASN A 2 -31.55 73.38 -59.81
N GLY A 3 -31.80 72.15 -59.85
CA GLY A 3 -32.35 71.25 -60.83
C GLY A 3 -31.72 69.88 -60.50
N SER A 4 -32.57 68.90 -60.41
CA SER A 4 -32.58 67.70 -61.25
C SER A 4 -31.39 66.78 -61.11
N ILE A 5 -31.46 65.55 -60.91
CA ILE A 5 -32.15 64.42 -61.51
C ILE A 5 -31.69 63.14 -60.79
N ALA A 6 -32.63 62.41 -60.42
CA ALA A 6 -32.75 60.96 -60.32
C ALA A 6 -31.84 60.11 -61.25
N LYS A 7 -31.45 58.97 -60.82
CA LYS A 7 -31.83 57.63 -61.35
C LYS A 7 -31.13 56.46 -60.62
N THR A 8 -31.91 55.72 -59.93
CA THR A 8 -32.09 54.28 -60.07
C THR A 8 -30.91 53.50 -60.65
N MET A 9 -30.37 52.60 -59.84
CA MET A 9 -30.08 51.25 -60.31
C MET A 9 -30.15 50.26 -59.11
N ARG A 10 -31.23 49.49 -59.17
CA ARG A 10 -31.38 48.20 -58.53
C ARG A 10 -30.46 47.19 -59.20
N ARG A 11 -29.76 46.39 -58.41
CA ARG A 11 -29.37 44.98 -58.60
C ARG A 11 -28.29 44.71 -57.61
N GLY A 12 -28.60 43.95 -56.54
CA GLY A 12 -28.49 42.48 -56.61
C GLY A 12 -27.21 42.11 -55.95
N MET A 13 -27.19 42.07 -54.61
CA MET A 13 -26.12 41.34 -53.92
C MET A 13 -26.77 40.23 -53.13
N ILE A 14 -26.59 39.06 -53.69
CA ILE A 14 -26.81 37.74 -53.15
C ILE A 14 -25.98 37.60 -51.90
N GLY A 15 -26.63 37.09 -50.86
CA GLY A 15 -26.03 36.87 -49.54
C GLY A 15 -24.81 35.94 -49.59
N ALA A 16 -23.76 36.36 -48.96
CA ALA A 16 -22.74 35.48 -48.43
C ALA A 16 -22.99 35.36 -46.91
N ALA A 17 -23.82 34.42 -46.55
CA ALA A 17 -23.88 33.95 -45.15
C ALA A 17 -22.57 33.26 -44.84
N LEU A 18 -21.64 33.99 -44.24
CA LEU A 18 -20.46 33.40 -43.64
C LEU A 18 -20.94 32.60 -42.44
N ALA A 19 -21.07 31.28 -42.59
CA ALA A 19 -21.18 30.34 -41.51
C ALA A 19 -19.87 30.41 -40.72
N ALA A 20 -19.84 31.21 -39.65
CA ALA A 20 -18.83 31.10 -38.62
C ALA A 20 -18.99 29.71 -37.98
N ALA A 21 -18.25 28.74 -38.50
CA ALA A 21 -18.02 27.49 -37.83
C ALA A 21 -17.27 27.84 -36.54
N ILE A 22 -18.02 27.98 -35.45
CA ILE A 22 -17.46 27.97 -34.08
C ILE A 22 -16.90 26.58 -33.94
N GLY A 23 -15.61 26.42 -34.27
CA GLY A 23 -14.84 25.27 -33.85
C GLY A 23 -14.83 25.30 -32.32
N PHE A 24 -15.68 24.51 -31.71
CA PHE A 24 -15.45 24.08 -30.33
C PHE A 24 -14.12 23.37 -30.35
N GLY A 25 -13.04 24.10 -30.08
CA GLY A 25 -11.78 23.52 -29.71
C GLY A 25 -12.07 22.69 -28.50
N ALA A 26 -12.07 21.36 -28.66
CA ALA A 26 -12.04 20.47 -27.53
C ALA A 26 -10.76 20.84 -26.79
N GLU A 27 -10.91 21.56 -25.66
CA GLU A 27 -9.78 21.71 -24.74
C GLU A 27 -9.25 20.30 -24.48
N PRO A 28 -7.94 20.08 -24.58
CA PRO A 28 -7.40 18.78 -24.22
C PRO A 28 -7.83 18.54 -22.78
N ALA A 29 -8.71 17.57 -22.58
CA ALA A 29 -9.13 17.17 -21.25
C ALA A 29 -7.85 16.90 -20.47
N ALA A 30 -7.54 17.77 -19.51
CA ALA A 30 -6.35 17.60 -18.68
C ALA A 30 -6.41 16.16 -18.14
N ALA A 31 -5.41 15.34 -18.48
CA ALA A 31 -5.40 13.94 -18.10
C ALA A 31 -5.52 13.89 -16.58
N GLN A 32 -6.61 13.30 -16.09
CA GLN A 32 -6.86 13.18 -14.66
C GLN A 32 -5.64 12.54 -13.99
N THR A 33 -5.13 13.17 -12.94
CA THR A 33 -4.03 12.65 -12.14
C THR A 33 -4.61 11.97 -10.92
N TYR A 34 -4.16 10.74 -10.67
CA TYR A 34 -4.56 9.94 -9.52
C TYR A 34 -3.45 9.94 -8.47
N GLY A 35 -3.77 10.27 -7.23
CA GLY A 35 -2.88 10.11 -6.08
C GLY A 35 -2.91 8.66 -5.59
N LEU A 36 -1.74 8.06 -5.38
CA LEU A 36 -1.59 6.77 -4.70
C LEU A 36 -0.84 6.96 -3.38
N ALA A 37 -1.59 6.99 -2.28
CA ALA A 37 -1.03 7.12 -0.94
C ALA A 37 -0.31 5.85 -0.50
N THR A 38 0.87 6.01 0.05
CA THR A 38 1.69 4.92 0.58
C THR A 38 2.59 5.41 1.71
N MET A 39 3.41 4.52 2.25
CA MET A 39 4.41 4.85 3.26
C MET A 39 5.62 5.55 2.65
N GLN A 40 6.53 6.01 3.51
CA GLN A 40 7.75 6.73 3.11
C GLN A 40 8.71 5.85 2.28
N PRO A 41 9.58 6.47 1.44
CA PRO A 41 10.71 5.80 0.81
C PRO A 41 11.54 5.03 1.83
N GLY A 42 12.09 3.89 1.41
CA GLY A 42 12.77 2.95 2.32
C GLY A 42 11.88 1.83 2.86
N THR A 43 10.55 1.92 2.66
CA THR A 43 9.61 0.84 2.97
C THR A 43 9.34 -0.04 1.75
N LEU A 44 8.94 -1.31 2.00
CA LEU A 44 8.49 -2.21 0.94
C LEU A 44 7.23 -1.67 0.25
N ALA A 45 6.30 -1.11 1.03
CA ALA A 45 5.07 -0.52 0.52
C ALA A 45 5.34 0.61 -0.49
N HIS A 46 6.29 1.50 -0.22
CA HIS A 46 6.67 2.55 -1.15
C HIS A 46 7.26 1.97 -2.45
N THR A 47 8.10 0.95 -2.35
CA THR A 47 8.68 0.29 -3.53
C THR A 47 7.60 -0.33 -4.41
N VAL A 48 6.62 -1.03 -3.81
CA VAL A 48 5.50 -1.64 -4.52
C VAL A 48 4.57 -0.57 -5.11
N ALA A 49 4.22 0.47 -4.36
CA ALA A 49 3.41 1.58 -4.85
C ALA A 49 4.06 2.28 -6.06
N SER A 50 5.38 2.46 -6.02
CA SER A 50 6.13 3.05 -7.13
C SER A 50 6.08 2.17 -8.39
N ALA A 51 6.17 0.84 -8.23
CA ALA A 51 6.03 -0.11 -9.33
C ALA A 51 4.63 -0.05 -9.95
N ILE A 52 3.58 -0.05 -9.11
CA ILE A 52 2.19 0.06 -9.55
C ILE A 52 1.95 1.40 -10.26
N ALA A 53 2.31 2.52 -9.65
CA ALA A 53 2.09 3.85 -10.23
C ALA A 53 2.80 4.01 -11.58
N LYS A 54 4.04 3.54 -11.71
CA LYS A 54 4.78 3.52 -12.95
C LYS A 54 4.04 2.71 -14.02
N THR A 55 3.62 1.49 -13.69
CA THR A 55 2.91 0.61 -14.61
C THR A 55 1.57 1.19 -15.04
N LEU A 56 0.79 1.74 -14.12
CA LEU A 56 -0.49 2.39 -14.42
C LEU A 56 -0.30 3.58 -15.36
N LYS A 57 0.74 4.38 -15.15
CA LYS A 57 1.06 5.54 -15.99
C LYS A 57 1.53 5.11 -17.38
N GLU A 58 2.52 4.23 -17.47
CA GLU A 58 3.19 3.88 -18.73
C GLU A 58 2.38 2.91 -19.60
N LYS A 59 1.65 1.98 -18.98
CA LYS A 59 0.90 0.93 -19.69
C LYS A 59 -0.60 1.16 -19.69
N GLY A 60 -1.14 1.78 -18.63
CA GLY A 60 -2.57 2.02 -18.47
C GLY A 60 -3.01 3.42 -18.94
N GLY A 61 -2.08 4.35 -19.18
CA GLY A 61 -2.43 5.74 -19.46
C GLY A 61 -3.18 6.42 -18.29
N LEU A 62 -3.04 5.89 -17.08
CA LEU A 62 -3.55 6.45 -15.83
C LEU A 62 -2.42 7.22 -15.16
N ASN A 63 -2.41 8.56 -15.30
CA ASN A 63 -1.37 9.39 -14.70
C ASN A 63 -1.41 9.27 -13.18
N THR A 64 -0.66 8.34 -12.61
CA THR A 64 -0.65 8.00 -11.18
C THR A 64 0.62 8.53 -10.52
N LEU A 65 0.47 9.26 -9.41
CA LEU A 65 1.55 9.83 -8.62
C LEU A 65 1.56 9.23 -7.22
N VAL A 66 2.73 8.75 -6.79
CA VAL A 66 2.93 8.26 -5.43
C VAL A 66 2.97 9.42 -4.45
N GLN A 67 2.17 9.33 -3.39
CA GLN A 67 2.10 10.30 -2.30
C GLN A 67 2.52 9.62 -1.00
N ALA A 68 3.76 9.90 -0.57
CA ALA A 68 4.32 9.30 0.62
C ALA A 68 3.79 9.96 1.90
N THR A 69 3.42 9.15 2.89
CA THR A 69 2.95 9.58 4.20
C THR A 69 3.79 8.97 5.32
N ALA A 70 3.62 9.46 6.55
CA ALA A 70 4.35 8.95 7.70
C ALA A 70 3.99 7.50 8.08
N GLY A 71 2.79 7.02 7.68
CA GLY A 71 2.30 5.67 7.95
C GLY A 71 0.82 5.49 7.62
N GLU A 72 0.34 4.28 7.79
CA GLU A 72 -1.03 3.89 7.42
C GLU A 72 -2.10 4.64 8.24
N SER A 73 -1.85 4.91 9.52
CA SER A 73 -2.77 5.68 10.36
C SER A 73 -2.98 7.14 9.86
N VAL A 74 -2.11 7.62 8.96
CA VAL A 74 -2.23 8.92 8.31
C VAL A 74 -2.91 8.81 6.95
N LEU A 75 -2.46 7.89 6.11
CA LEU A 75 -2.95 7.78 4.72
C LEU A 75 -4.38 7.27 4.61
N ILE A 76 -4.78 6.31 5.47
CA ILE A 76 -6.11 5.68 5.37
C ILE A 76 -7.24 6.69 5.54
N PRO A 77 -7.22 7.59 6.54
CA PRO A 77 -8.21 8.65 6.65
C PRO A 77 -8.28 9.61 5.45
N MET A 78 -7.13 9.89 4.80
CA MET A 78 -7.10 10.77 3.62
C MET A 78 -7.82 10.13 2.43
N VAL A 79 -7.63 8.83 2.21
CA VAL A 79 -8.36 8.10 1.15
C VAL A 79 -9.84 7.97 1.50
N ALA A 80 -10.17 7.69 2.78
CA ALA A 80 -11.56 7.60 3.23
C ALA A 80 -12.34 8.88 2.98
N LYS A 81 -11.70 10.05 3.15
CA LYS A 81 -12.30 11.36 2.87
C LYS A 81 -12.31 11.73 1.38
N GLY A 82 -11.60 10.98 0.54
CA GLY A 82 -11.42 11.30 -0.88
C GLY A 82 -10.40 12.43 -1.14
N GLU A 83 -9.53 12.72 -0.18
CA GLU A 83 -8.42 13.67 -0.36
C GLU A 83 -7.33 13.10 -1.26
N ILE A 84 -7.19 11.77 -1.30
CA ILE A 84 -6.33 11.00 -2.20
C ILE A 84 -7.15 9.87 -2.81
N ASP A 85 -6.92 9.56 -4.09
CA ASP A 85 -7.78 8.64 -4.83
C ASP A 85 -7.59 7.17 -4.44
N LEU A 86 -6.35 6.75 -4.24
CA LEU A 86 -5.94 5.38 -4.01
C LEU A 86 -5.06 5.29 -2.77
N GLY A 87 -5.10 4.18 -2.07
CA GLY A 87 -4.23 3.91 -0.94
C GLY A 87 -3.75 2.47 -0.90
N MET A 88 -2.58 2.28 -0.32
CA MET A 88 -2.06 0.95 0.02
C MET A 88 -1.83 0.84 1.52
N GLY A 89 -2.30 -0.24 2.13
CA GLY A 89 -2.15 -0.46 3.56
C GLY A 89 -2.40 -1.91 3.96
N ASN A 90 -2.07 -2.23 5.20
CA ASN A 90 -2.42 -3.52 5.75
C ASN A 90 -3.90 -3.58 6.14
N MET A 91 -4.51 -4.73 5.97
CA MET A 91 -5.94 -4.94 6.22
C MET A 91 -6.34 -4.61 7.66
N LEU A 92 -5.48 -4.90 8.64
CA LEU A 92 -5.80 -4.64 10.04
C LEU A 92 -6.00 -3.15 10.32
N GLU A 93 -5.06 -2.28 9.88
CA GLU A 93 -5.15 -0.84 10.12
C GLU A 93 -6.45 -0.26 9.54
N VAL A 94 -6.86 -0.77 8.37
CA VAL A 94 -8.13 -0.39 7.74
C VAL A 94 -9.32 -0.85 8.57
N MET A 95 -9.35 -2.12 8.97
CA MET A 95 -10.46 -2.70 9.74
C MET A 95 -10.60 -2.04 11.12
N GLU A 96 -9.52 -1.84 11.85
CA GLU A 96 -9.56 -1.14 13.14
C GLU A 96 -10.05 0.31 13.01
N GLY A 97 -9.68 0.98 11.93
CA GLY A 97 -10.19 2.33 11.66
C GLY A 97 -11.70 2.36 11.47
N ILE A 98 -12.26 1.38 10.76
CA ILE A 98 -13.70 1.23 10.51
C ILE A 98 -14.42 0.81 11.80
N GLU A 99 -13.97 -0.26 12.45
CA GLU A 99 -14.60 -0.82 13.67
C GLU A 99 -14.61 0.16 14.84
N SER A 100 -13.57 0.98 14.97
CA SER A 100 -13.52 2.02 15.99
C SER A 100 -14.39 3.25 15.69
N GLY A 101 -15.09 3.29 14.56
CA GLY A 101 -15.88 4.42 14.09
C GLY A 101 -15.07 5.68 13.75
N LYS A 102 -13.74 5.58 13.70
CA LYS A 102 -12.85 6.69 13.33
C LYS A 102 -12.81 6.96 11.84
N LEU A 103 -13.19 5.98 11.04
CA LEU A 103 -13.30 6.09 9.59
C LEU A 103 -14.77 5.97 9.17
N GLN A 104 -15.19 6.84 8.26
CA GLN A 104 -16.44 6.64 7.54
C GLN A 104 -16.27 5.41 6.63
N ASN A 105 -17.32 4.61 6.51
CA ASN A 105 -17.30 3.37 5.72
C ASN A 105 -17.39 3.63 4.20
N ASP A 106 -16.61 4.60 3.72
CA ASP A 106 -16.50 4.93 2.28
C ASP A 106 -15.31 4.25 1.60
N LEU A 107 -14.48 3.54 2.36
CA LEU A 107 -13.38 2.77 1.79
C LEU A 107 -13.87 1.50 1.10
N ARG A 108 -13.23 1.15 -0.01
CA ARG A 108 -13.52 -0.07 -0.80
C ARG A 108 -12.22 -0.73 -1.21
N ILE A 109 -12.15 -2.04 -1.07
CA ILE A 109 -11.01 -2.83 -1.55
C ILE A 109 -11.02 -2.87 -3.07
N ILE A 110 -9.87 -2.67 -3.68
CA ILE A 110 -9.62 -2.99 -5.09
C ILE A 110 -9.08 -4.42 -5.20
N GLY A 111 -8.16 -4.79 -4.31
CA GLY A 111 -7.64 -6.16 -4.24
C GLY A 111 -6.47 -6.31 -3.28
N SER A 112 -6.17 -7.54 -2.90
CA SER A 112 -4.93 -7.90 -2.21
C SER A 112 -3.76 -7.85 -3.20
N ILE A 113 -2.66 -7.20 -2.82
CA ILE A 113 -1.53 -6.95 -3.73
C ILE A 113 -0.38 -7.90 -3.44
N TYR A 114 -0.01 -8.04 -2.19
CA TYR A 114 1.02 -8.98 -1.76
C TYR A 114 0.83 -9.37 -0.29
N VAL A 115 1.50 -10.44 0.10
CA VAL A 115 1.56 -10.86 1.50
C VAL A 115 2.65 -10.05 2.20
N LEU A 116 2.26 -9.17 3.10
CA LEU A 116 3.20 -8.45 3.95
C LEU A 116 3.69 -9.39 5.06
N ARG A 117 4.94 -9.80 4.96
CA ARG A 117 5.62 -10.61 5.97
C ARG A 117 6.41 -9.69 6.89
N MET A 118 6.14 -9.75 8.17
CA MET A 118 6.75 -8.90 9.19
C MET A 118 7.54 -9.72 10.20
N GLY A 119 8.60 -9.13 10.74
CA GLY A 119 9.39 -9.75 11.79
C GLY A 119 10.26 -8.76 12.52
N PHE A 120 10.81 -9.21 13.64
CA PHE A 120 11.88 -8.49 14.31
C PHE A 120 13.24 -8.95 13.78
N PHE A 121 14.15 -7.99 13.72
CA PHE A 121 15.55 -8.21 13.34
C PHE A 121 16.45 -7.68 14.45
N ALA A 122 17.45 -8.47 14.84
CA ALA A 122 18.47 -8.09 15.80
C ALA A 122 19.86 -8.19 15.16
N ARG A 123 20.87 -7.61 15.79
CA ARG A 123 22.27 -7.80 15.37
C ARG A 123 22.61 -9.30 15.39
N LYS A 124 23.33 -9.76 14.38
CA LYS A 124 23.71 -11.17 14.23
C LYS A 124 24.52 -11.70 15.42
N ASP A 125 25.31 -10.84 16.05
CA ASP A 125 26.17 -11.14 17.20
C ASP A 125 25.51 -10.90 18.57
N SER A 126 24.25 -10.45 18.62
CA SER A 126 23.57 -10.09 19.89
C SER A 126 23.15 -11.27 20.77
N GLY A 127 23.18 -12.50 20.24
CA GLY A 127 22.65 -13.68 20.92
C GLY A 127 21.10 -13.79 20.88
N ILE A 128 20.39 -12.79 20.34
CA ILE A 128 18.92 -12.84 20.20
C ILE A 128 18.58 -13.63 18.94
N VAL A 129 18.03 -14.84 19.13
CA VAL A 129 17.69 -15.78 18.03
C VAL A 129 16.19 -16.04 17.96
N ASN A 130 15.55 -16.19 19.11
CA ASN A 130 14.14 -16.53 19.25
C ASN A 130 13.40 -15.42 20.00
N MET A 131 12.10 -15.38 19.88
CA MET A 131 11.27 -14.39 20.57
C MET A 131 11.40 -14.50 22.11
N ALA A 132 11.72 -15.66 22.66
CA ALA A 132 11.97 -15.82 24.10
C ALA A 132 13.22 -15.03 24.58
N ASP A 133 14.23 -14.84 23.72
CA ASP A 133 15.47 -14.11 24.03
C ASP A 133 15.25 -12.59 24.16
N VAL A 134 14.04 -12.12 23.80
CA VAL A 134 13.66 -10.70 23.79
C VAL A 134 13.35 -10.17 25.20
N LYS A 135 13.18 -11.06 26.19
CA LYS A 135 12.91 -10.66 27.59
C LYS A 135 13.97 -9.70 28.12
N GLY A 136 13.53 -8.56 28.68
CA GLY A 136 14.40 -7.50 29.22
C GLY A 136 15.11 -6.66 28.17
N LYS A 137 14.92 -6.89 26.87
CA LYS A 137 15.53 -6.12 25.78
C LYS A 137 14.74 -4.85 25.47
N ARG A 138 15.43 -3.89 24.82
CA ARG A 138 14.83 -2.64 24.34
C ARG A 138 14.12 -2.92 23.00
N VAL A 139 12.80 -2.80 22.99
CA VAL A 139 11.92 -3.15 21.87
C VAL A 139 11.21 -1.89 21.37
N PRO A 140 11.22 -1.59 20.06
CA PRO A 140 10.46 -0.47 19.54
C PRO A 140 8.95 -0.69 19.74
N ALA A 141 8.26 0.38 20.18
CA ALA A 141 6.83 0.38 20.49
C ALA A 141 6.23 1.79 20.28
N GLY A 142 4.91 1.95 20.50
CA GLY A 142 4.22 3.23 20.50
C GLY A 142 4.02 3.88 19.13
N TYR A 143 4.21 3.16 18.07
CA TYR A 143 4.13 3.54 16.66
C TYR A 143 3.02 4.54 16.31
N SER A 144 3.21 5.84 16.63
CA SER A 144 2.14 6.87 16.56
C SER A 144 1.57 7.08 15.15
N ALA A 145 2.35 6.82 14.11
CA ALA A 145 1.91 6.89 12.71
C ALA A 145 1.51 5.53 12.10
N MET A 146 1.63 4.43 12.88
CA MET A 146 1.35 3.05 12.48
C MET A 146 0.82 2.27 13.70
N ARG A 147 -0.31 2.72 14.26
CA ARG A 147 -0.78 2.32 15.60
C ARG A 147 -1.01 0.83 15.78
N THR A 148 -1.41 0.13 14.73
CA THR A 148 -1.64 -1.31 14.80
C THR A 148 -0.36 -2.13 14.99
N LEU A 149 0.83 -1.56 14.77
CA LEU A 149 2.09 -2.25 15.01
C LEU A 149 2.35 -2.56 16.47
N ASP A 150 1.74 -1.84 17.42
CA ASP A 150 1.81 -2.23 18.83
C ASP A 150 1.11 -3.56 19.08
N LYS A 151 -0.06 -3.80 18.44
CA LYS A 151 -0.72 -5.12 18.50
C LYS A 151 0.10 -6.19 17.81
N ASN A 152 0.75 -5.84 16.69
CA ASN A 152 1.65 -6.74 15.99
C ASN A 152 2.85 -7.14 16.90
N THR A 153 3.46 -6.15 17.58
CA THR A 153 4.52 -6.38 18.56
C THR A 153 4.03 -7.32 19.69
N GLN A 154 2.89 -7.01 20.30
CA GLN A 154 2.30 -7.83 21.37
C GLN A 154 1.96 -9.24 20.87
N SER A 155 1.43 -9.37 19.68
CA SER A 155 1.13 -10.64 19.03
C SER A 155 2.38 -11.51 18.87
N MET A 156 3.50 -10.93 18.41
CA MET A 156 4.75 -11.66 18.28
C MET A 156 5.34 -12.04 19.65
N LEU A 157 5.33 -11.14 20.64
CA LEU A 157 5.76 -11.44 22.01
C LEU A 157 4.96 -12.59 22.62
N ALA A 158 3.64 -12.59 22.40
CA ALA A 158 2.74 -13.63 22.92
C ALA A 158 3.07 -15.03 22.38
N THR A 159 3.70 -15.15 21.20
CA THR A 159 4.17 -16.45 20.71
C THR A 159 5.18 -17.13 21.65
N ALA A 160 5.90 -16.35 22.45
CA ALA A 160 6.85 -16.83 23.45
C ALA A 160 6.34 -16.67 24.90
N GLY A 161 5.05 -16.37 25.08
CA GLY A 161 4.47 -16.12 26.39
C GLY A 161 4.90 -14.81 27.05
N LEU A 162 5.44 -13.87 26.25
CA LEU A 162 5.86 -12.56 26.71
C LEU A 162 4.81 -11.49 26.45
N THR A 163 4.89 -10.40 27.21
CA THR A 163 4.08 -9.18 27.09
C THR A 163 4.99 -7.95 26.99
N LEU A 164 4.41 -6.77 26.81
CA LEU A 164 5.17 -5.51 26.83
C LEU A 164 5.80 -5.24 28.21
N ASN A 165 5.29 -5.82 29.29
CA ASN A 165 5.89 -5.70 30.63
C ASN A 165 7.17 -6.53 30.81
N ASP A 166 7.41 -7.50 29.94
CA ASP A 166 8.61 -8.34 29.96
C ASP A 166 9.78 -7.75 29.18
N VAL A 167 9.58 -6.62 28.51
CA VAL A 167 10.57 -5.92 27.69
C VAL A 167 10.73 -4.46 28.12
N LYS A 168 11.64 -3.71 27.51
CA LYS A 168 11.83 -2.28 27.71
C LYS A 168 11.33 -1.54 26.45
N PRO A 169 10.09 -1.04 26.44
CA PRO A 169 9.54 -0.36 25.27
C PRO A 169 10.28 0.95 24.98
N VAL A 170 10.64 1.16 23.71
CA VAL A 170 11.24 2.41 23.22
C VAL A 170 10.26 3.00 22.20
N MET A 171 9.80 4.21 22.48
CA MET A 171 8.77 4.87 21.68
C MET A 171 9.33 5.34 20.34
N VAL A 172 8.71 4.90 19.24
CA VAL A 172 9.06 5.28 17.86
C VAL A 172 7.81 5.65 17.07
N PRO A 173 7.86 6.63 16.16
CA PRO A 173 6.68 6.99 15.37
C PRO A 173 6.33 5.96 14.29
N ASN A 174 7.31 5.30 13.70
CA ASN A 174 7.13 4.32 12.62
C ASN A 174 8.32 3.35 12.51
N VAL A 175 8.23 2.37 11.62
CA VAL A 175 9.26 1.33 11.43
C VAL A 175 10.59 1.86 10.91
N LEU A 176 10.60 2.94 10.11
CA LEU A 176 11.84 3.53 9.61
C LEU A 176 12.65 4.12 10.77
N ARG A 177 11.98 4.91 11.61
CA ARG A 177 12.62 5.48 12.80
C ARG A 177 13.06 4.37 13.77
N GLY A 178 12.26 3.32 13.95
CA GLY A 178 12.68 2.15 14.72
C GLY A 178 13.94 1.49 14.19
N GLY A 179 14.10 1.41 12.85
CA GLY A 179 15.32 0.95 12.21
C GLY A 179 16.50 1.89 12.40
N ASP A 180 16.29 3.23 12.34
CA ASP A 180 17.33 4.22 12.60
C ASP A 180 17.82 4.13 14.06
N ASP A 181 16.90 4.06 15.01
CA ASP A 181 17.23 3.93 16.43
C ASP A 181 17.97 2.62 16.73
N PHE A 182 17.62 1.52 16.05
CA PHE A 182 18.37 0.26 16.12
C PHE A 182 19.82 0.43 15.61
N MET A 183 20.01 1.03 14.45
CA MET A 183 21.35 1.26 13.89
C MET A 183 22.20 2.17 14.79
N ALA A 184 21.56 3.14 15.43
CA ALA A 184 22.20 4.03 16.42
C ALA A 184 22.40 3.38 17.80
N GLY A 185 21.96 2.13 18.02
CA GLY A 185 22.09 1.43 19.30
C GLY A 185 21.05 1.84 20.35
N GLY A 186 19.99 2.54 19.97
CA GLY A 186 18.87 2.93 20.84
C GLY A 186 17.95 1.77 21.19
N THR A 187 17.79 0.79 20.31
CA THR A 187 17.05 -0.44 20.53
C THR A 187 17.91 -1.67 20.28
N ASP A 188 17.49 -2.83 20.82
CA ASP A 188 18.22 -4.10 20.64
C ASP A 188 17.75 -4.87 19.42
N MET A 189 16.60 -4.44 18.85
CA MET A 189 16.00 -4.98 17.64
C MET A 189 15.14 -3.93 16.98
N PHE A 190 14.69 -4.21 15.75
CA PHE A 190 13.69 -3.39 15.05
C PHE A 190 12.69 -4.28 14.31
N MET A 191 11.47 -3.80 14.15
CA MET A 191 10.44 -4.46 13.37
C MET A 191 10.48 -3.94 11.93
N PHE A 192 10.46 -4.85 10.97
CA PHE A 192 10.35 -4.48 9.56
C PHE A 192 9.75 -5.59 8.71
N SER A 193 9.40 -5.23 7.45
CA SER A 193 8.97 -6.20 6.45
C SER A 193 10.15 -6.97 5.86
N PHE A 194 9.99 -8.28 5.69
CA PHE A 194 10.94 -9.09 4.93
C PHE A 194 11.04 -8.58 3.49
N GLY A 195 12.26 -8.44 3.00
CA GLY A 195 12.55 -7.87 1.68
C GLY A 195 12.51 -6.33 1.62
N GLY A 196 12.22 -5.66 2.72
CA GLY A 196 12.24 -4.20 2.79
C GLY A 196 13.65 -3.62 2.71
N PRO A 197 13.85 -2.49 2.01
CA PRO A 197 15.17 -1.86 1.83
C PRO A 197 15.89 -1.55 3.15
N LYS A 198 15.16 -1.12 4.18
CA LYS A 198 15.70 -0.78 5.50
C LYS A 198 16.41 -1.95 6.20
N VAL A 199 15.98 -3.20 5.93
CA VAL A 199 16.68 -4.37 6.50
C VAL A 199 18.09 -4.52 5.91
N ARG A 200 18.26 -4.26 4.61
CA ARG A 200 19.58 -4.27 3.96
C ARG A 200 20.48 -3.15 4.45
N GLU A 201 19.91 -1.95 4.64
CA GLU A 201 20.62 -0.81 5.20
C GLU A 201 21.11 -1.12 6.61
N ALA A 202 20.24 -1.66 7.47
CA ALA A 202 20.60 -2.07 8.82
C ALA A 202 21.69 -3.16 8.81
N ASP A 203 21.54 -4.20 7.98
CA ASP A 203 22.51 -5.29 7.84
C ASP A 203 23.91 -4.74 7.52
N ALA A 204 24.01 -3.87 6.52
CA ALA A 204 25.27 -3.25 6.13
C ALA A 204 25.85 -2.33 7.22
N THR A 205 24.99 -1.61 7.94
CA THR A 205 25.40 -0.62 8.95
C THR A 205 25.92 -1.27 10.22
N VAL A 206 25.26 -2.35 10.69
CA VAL A 206 25.60 -2.97 11.98
C VAL A 206 26.49 -4.21 11.87
N GLY A 207 26.97 -4.56 10.66
CA GLY A 207 27.83 -5.74 10.44
C GLY A 207 27.04 -7.05 10.41
N GLY A 208 25.77 -6.99 10.07
CA GLY A 208 24.87 -8.13 9.89
C GLY A 208 23.69 -8.14 10.84
N VAL A 209 22.51 -8.48 10.30
CA VAL A 209 21.29 -8.71 11.09
C VAL A 209 20.83 -10.17 11.00
N ARG A 210 19.98 -10.56 11.93
CA ARG A 210 19.29 -11.84 11.98
C ARG A 210 17.81 -11.60 12.19
N ALA A 211 16.95 -12.28 11.44
CA ALA A 211 15.53 -12.36 11.72
C ALA A 211 15.30 -13.20 12.97
N ILE A 212 14.49 -12.69 13.90
CA ILE A 212 14.14 -13.36 15.15
C ILE A 212 13.00 -14.34 14.88
N LYS A 213 13.15 -15.61 15.30
CA LYS A 213 12.10 -16.62 15.13
C LYS A 213 10.96 -16.34 16.09
N VAL A 214 9.72 -16.42 15.60
CA VAL A 214 8.54 -16.40 16.47
C VAL A 214 8.50 -17.66 17.35
N GLY A 215 7.83 -17.56 18.49
CA GLY A 215 7.64 -18.71 19.39
C GLY A 215 6.54 -19.65 18.89
N GLU A 216 6.28 -20.72 19.66
CA GLU A 216 5.37 -21.79 19.26
C GLU A 216 3.89 -21.52 19.59
N ASN A 217 3.59 -20.55 20.49
CA ASN A 217 2.22 -20.27 20.92
C ASN A 217 1.48 -19.36 19.91
N LEU A 218 1.18 -19.92 18.74
CA LEU A 218 0.52 -19.18 17.65
C LEU A 218 -0.93 -18.81 17.99
N GLU A 219 -1.58 -19.56 18.88
CA GLU A 219 -2.94 -19.27 19.32
C GLU A 219 -3.01 -17.98 20.17
N ALA A 220 -2.08 -17.79 21.11
CA ALA A 220 -1.99 -16.57 21.88
C ALA A 220 -1.79 -15.34 20.99
N SER A 221 -0.98 -15.49 19.95
CA SER A 221 -0.76 -14.46 18.94
C SER A 221 -2.07 -14.08 18.20
N ARG A 222 -2.83 -15.07 17.73
CA ARG A 222 -4.09 -14.87 17.01
C ARG A 222 -5.17 -14.19 17.86
N LYS A 223 -5.20 -14.45 19.16
CA LYS A 223 -6.14 -13.76 20.08
C LYS A 223 -5.91 -12.25 20.15
N ILE A 224 -4.66 -11.82 20.02
CA ILE A 224 -4.30 -10.40 20.01
C ILE A 224 -4.52 -9.77 18.63
N PHE A 225 -4.27 -10.54 17.56
CA PHE A 225 -4.24 -10.06 16.21
C PHE A 225 -4.97 -11.03 15.24
N PRO A 226 -6.31 -10.94 15.15
CA PRO A 226 -7.14 -11.92 14.41
C PRO A 226 -6.96 -11.87 12.90
N TYR A 227 -6.56 -10.72 12.34
CA TYR A 227 -6.39 -10.52 10.88
C TYR A 227 -5.02 -10.94 10.35
N GLY A 228 -4.12 -11.39 11.23
CA GLY A 228 -2.82 -11.92 10.86
C GLY A 228 -2.81 -13.43 10.78
N TYR A 229 -1.84 -13.95 10.06
CA TYR A 229 -1.59 -15.39 9.95
C TYR A 229 -0.09 -15.65 9.93
N PHE A 230 0.30 -16.93 10.03
CA PHE A 230 1.69 -17.33 9.94
C PHE A 230 1.99 -17.89 8.55
N SER A 231 3.08 -17.41 7.97
CA SER A 231 3.61 -17.83 6.68
C SER A 231 5.03 -18.35 6.87
N GLU A 232 5.51 -19.16 5.97
CA GLU A 232 6.93 -19.59 5.95
C GLU A 232 7.72 -18.66 5.04
N VAL A 233 8.93 -18.30 5.47
CA VAL A 233 9.95 -17.70 4.61
C VAL A 233 11.14 -18.64 4.53
N LYS A 234 11.80 -18.66 3.34
CA LYS A 234 13.01 -19.44 3.07
C LYS A 234 14.18 -18.50 2.78
N PRO A 235 15.42 -18.95 2.97
CA PRO A 235 16.58 -18.17 2.58
C PRO A 235 16.55 -17.84 1.09
N ILE A 236 16.46 -16.56 0.76
CA ILE A 236 16.62 -16.02 -0.58
C ILE A 236 17.41 -14.70 -0.49
N PRO A 237 18.09 -14.25 -1.54
CA PRO A 237 18.86 -12.99 -1.50
C PRO A 237 18.05 -11.76 -1.09
N ALA A 238 16.73 -11.77 -1.33
CA ALA A 238 15.85 -10.68 -0.95
C ALA A 238 15.56 -10.64 0.56
N TYR A 239 15.66 -11.77 1.28
CA TYR A 239 15.32 -11.88 2.70
C TYR A 239 16.56 -11.90 3.58
N VAL A 240 17.22 -10.74 3.65
CA VAL A 240 18.39 -10.53 4.52
C VAL A 240 18.06 -10.91 5.96
N GLY A 241 18.99 -11.60 6.63
CA GLY A 241 18.83 -12.07 8.00
C GLY A 241 18.11 -13.42 8.15
N VAL A 242 17.60 -14.02 7.05
CA VAL A 242 17.01 -15.36 7.05
C VAL A 242 18.06 -16.38 6.62
N SER A 243 18.47 -17.27 7.52
CA SER A 243 19.50 -18.30 7.26
C SER A 243 18.93 -19.72 7.08
N GLU A 244 17.67 -19.92 7.46
CA GLU A 244 16.95 -21.20 7.37
C GLU A 244 15.45 -20.95 7.19
N PRO A 245 14.65 -21.92 6.76
CA PRO A 245 13.19 -21.80 6.72
C PRO A 245 12.66 -21.47 8.11
N MET A 246 11.77 -20.47 8.20
CA MET A 246 11.18 -20.05 9.46
C MET A 246 9.76 -19.52 9.29
N LYS A 247 8.94 -19.69 10.33
CA LYS A 247 7.62 -19.06 10.43
C LYS A 247 7.78 -17.57 10.70
N VAL A 248 6.97 -16.77 10.02
CA VAL A 248 6.91 -15.32 10.19
C VAL A 248 5.47 -14.88 10.26
N TYR A 249 5.25 -13.73 10.88
CA TYR A 249 3.95 -13.12 10.91
C TYR A 249 3.62 -12.50 9.55
N ALA A 250 2.39 -12.68 9.08
CA ALA A 250 1.95 -12.24 7.76
C ALA A 250 0.54 -11.65 7.79
N MET A 251 0.28 -10.75 6.89
CA MET A 251 -1.02 -10.14 6.65
C MET A 251 -1.15 -9.72 5.19
N ASP A 252 -2.38 -9.56 4.71
CA ASP A 252 -2.61 -9.04 3.38
C ASP A 252 -2.35 -7.53 3.34
N TYR A 253 -1.61 -7.12 2.33
CA TYR A 253 -1.45 -5.72 1.97
C TYR A 253 -2.35 -5.41 0.77
N ILE A 254 -3.29 -4.51 0.96
CA ILE A 254 -4.36 -4.23 0.02
C ILE A 254 -4.17 -2.91 -0.71
N LEU A 255 -4.68 -2.85 -1.93
CA LEU A 255 -4.98 -1.63 -2.64
C LEU A 255 -6.45 -1.29 -2.40
N PHE A 256 -6.73 -0.07 -2.02
CA PHE A 256 -8.08 0.40 -1.71
C PHE A 256 -8.31 1.82 -2.24
N THR A 257 -9.56 2.21 -2.26
CA THR A 257 -10.01 3.49 -2.78
C THR A 257 -11.25 3.98 -2.04
N ASN A 258 -11.74 5.17 -2.37
CA ASN A 258 -13.03 5.67 -1.91
C ASN A 258 -14.17 5.09 -2.78
N ALA A 259 -15.33 4.85 -2.17
CA ALA A 259 -16.53 4.34 -2.85
C ALA A 259 -17.00 5.21 -4.03
N LYS A 260 -16.60 6.49 -4.07
CA LYS A 260 -16.98 7.44 -5.14
C LYS A 260 -16.12 7.33 -6.39
N THR A 261 -15.02 6.57 -6.35
CA THR A 261 -14.16 6.35 -7.52
C THR A 261 -14.95 5.65 -8.62
N LYS A 262 -14.73 6.02 -9.88
CA LYS A 262 -15.48 5.47 -11.03
C LYS A 262 -15.14 3.98 -11.24
N ASN A 263 -16.15 3.17 -11.55
CA ASN A 263 -15.98 1.74 -11.80
C ASN A 263 -14.97 1.47 -12.92
N GLU A 264 -15.06 2.22 -14.03
CA GLU A 264 -14.20 2.08 -15.20
C GLU A 264 -12.73 2.34 -14.86
N THR A 265 -12.47 3.26 -13.92
CA THR A 265 -11.10 3.53 -13.44
C THR A 265 -10.56 2.31 -12.68
N ILE A 266 -11.36 1.69 -11.83
CA ILE A 266 -10.95 0.53 -11.05
C ILE A 266 -10.75 -0.71 -11.93
N GLU A 267 -11.67 -0.96 -12.87
CA GLU A 267 -11.54 -2.04 -13.86
C GLU A 267 -10.22 -1.87 -14.65
N LYS A 268 -9.92 -0.65 -15.09
CA LYS A 268 -8.70 -0.32 -15.83
C LYS A 268 -7.43 -0.49 -14.99
N ILE A 269 -7.46 -0.13 -13.70
CA ILE A 269 -6.33 -0.36 -12.77
C ILE A 269 -6.03 -1.85 -12.68
N ILE A 270 -7.05 -2.69 -12.41
CA ILE A 270 -6.87 -4.13 -12.25
C ILE A 270 -6.37 -4.75 -13.55
N ASP A 271 -6.99 -4.41 -14.70
CA ASP A 271 -6.62 -4.93 -16.02
C ASP A 271 -5.17 -4.58 -16.37
N THR A 272 -4.76 -3.32 -16.12
CA THR A 272 -3.39 -2.88 -16.37
C THR A 272 -2.39 -3.66 -15.51
N MET A 273 -2.67 -3.84 -14.22
CA MET A 273 -1.80 -4.59 -13.33
C MET A 273 -1.72 -6.07 -13.73
N ALA A 274 -2.87 -6.69 -14.07
CA ALA A 274 -2.95 -8.09 -14.48
C ALA A 274 -2.10 -8.38 -15.72
N LYS A 275 -2.16 -7.51 -16.73
CA LYS A 275 -1.44 -7.66 -18.00
C LYS A 275 0.06 -7.32 -17.93
N ASN A 276 0.49 -6.59 -16.92
CA ASN A 276 1.86 -6.05 -16.83
C ASN A 276 2.58 -6.45 -15.53
N LYS A 277 2.32 -7.66 -15.02
CA LYS A 277 2.99 -8.18 -13.80
C LYS A 277 4.51 -8.10 -13.90
N ALA A 278 5.09 -8.45 -15.05
CA ALA A 278 6.53 -8.46 -15.23
C ALA A 278 7.18 -7.09 -15.01
N ASP A 279 6.54 -6.01 -15.47
CA ASP A 279 7.02 -4.65 -15.28
C ASP A 279 7.03 -4.27 -13.79
N MET A 280 5.99 -4.69 -13.04
CA MET A 280 5.92 -4.46 -11.60
C MET A 280 6.98 -5.25 -10.84
N VAL A 281 7.19 -6.53 -11.21
CA VAL A 281 8.21 -7.40 -10.60
C VAL A 281 9.62 -6.86 -10.83
N ALA A 282 9.92 -6.34 -12.01
CA ALA A 282 11.22 -5.76 -12.34
C ALA A 282 11.58 -4.58 -11.40
N THR A 283 10.59 -3.85 -10.92
CA THR A 283 10.77 -2.72 -9.98
C THR A 283 10.67 -3.18 -8.52
N ALA A 284 9.74 -4.09 -8.22
CA ALA A 284 9.42 -4.57 -6.88
C ALA A 284 9.32 -6.10 -6.86
N PRO A 285 10.39 -6.84 -6.52
CA PRO A 285 10.38 -8.30 -6.49
C PRO A 285 9.29 -8.93 -5.61
N ALA A 286 8.79 -8.22 -4.61
CA ALA A 286 7.65 -8.66 -3.80
C ALA A 286 6.37 -8.90 -4.64
N MET A 287 6.28 -8.31 -5.85
CA MET A 287 5.18 -8.54 -6.79
C MET A 287 5.25 -9.89 -7.51
N ASN A 288 6.27 -10.73 -7.25
CA ASN A 288 6.27 -12.12 -7.75
C ASN A 288 5.04 -12.91 -7.29
N ASP A 289 4.59 -12.68 -6.06
CA ASP A 289 3.42 -13.35 -5.47
C ASP A 289 2.08 -12.77 -6.00
N PHE A 290 2.12 -11.63 -6.71
CA PHE A 290 0.94 -11.02 -7.29
C PHE A 290 0.37 -11.85 -8.44
N SER A 291 -0.93 -12.03 -8.42
CA SER A 291 -1.72 -12.40 -9.60
C SER A 291 -3.14 -11.85 -9.43
N VAL A 292 -3.86 -11.68 -10.53
CA VAL A 292 -5.23 -11.16 -10.46
C VAL A 292 -6.14 -12.10 -9.68
N GLU A 293 -5.87 -13.42 -9.71
CA GLU A 293 -6.61 -14.43 -8.95
C GLU A 293 -6.34 -14.32 -7.45
N THR A 294 -5.20 -13.75 -7.03
CA THR A 294 -4.89 -13.52 -5.61
C THR A 294 -5.37 -12.16 -5.12
N MET A 295 -5.80 -11.27 -6.01
CA MET A 295 -6.41 -9.99 -5.63
C MET A 295 -7.76 -10.18 -4.96
N TYR A 296 -8.55 -11.16 -5.42
CA TYR A 296 -9.89 -11.40 -4.89
C TYR A 296 -9.82 -12.42 -3.74
N ARG A 297 -9.75 -11.91 -2.51
CA ARG A 297 -9.79 -12.70 -1.28
C ARG A 297 -11.04 -12.38 -0.48
N LYS A 298 -11.47 -13.30 0.37
CA LYS A 298 -12.58 -13.04 1.30
C LYS A 298 -12.09 -12.15 2.43
N HIS A 299 -12.60 -10.93 2.46
CA HIS A 299 -12.36 -9.94 3.51
C HIS A 299 -13.69 -9.47 4.09
N ASP A 300 -13.70 -9.04 5.34
CA ASP A 300 -14.87 -8.46 6.00
C ASP A 300 -15.17 -7.03 5.51
N MET A 301 -14.27 -6.43 4.77
CA MET A 301 -14.44 -5.13 4.13
C MET A 301 -15.01 -5.27 2.71
N ALA A 302 -15.90 -4.35 2.33
CA ALA A 302 -16.51 -4.35 0.99
C ALA A 302 -15.50 -4.05 -0.12
N TYR A 303 -15.60 -4.79 -1.21
CA TYR A 303 -14.92 -4.50 -2.46
C TYR A 303 -15.58 -3.36 -3.22
N HIS A 304 -14.80 -2.66 -4.05
CA HIS A 304 -15.33 -1.66 -4.97
C HIS A 304 -16.16 -2.36 -6.06
N PRO A 305 -17.35 -1.77 -6.45
CA PRO A 305 -18.19 -2.38 -7.47
C PRO A 305 -17.47 -2.66 -8.79
N GLY A 306 -16.57 -1.76 -9.24
CA GLY A 306 -15.75 -1.98 -10.43
C GLY A 306 -14.76 -3.15 -10.28
N ALA A 307 -14.25 -3.40 -9.07
CA ALA A 307 -13.41 -4.57 -8.82
C ALA A 307 -14.21 -5.87 -8.88
N LEU A 308 -15.39 -5.91 -8.23
CA LEU A 308 -16.29 -7.06 -8.29
C LEU A 308 -16.72 -7.38 -9.72
N LYS A 309 -17.06 -6.33 -10.50
CA LYS A 309 -17.42 -6.51 -11.91
C LYS A 309 -16.25 -7.10 -12.70
N TYR A 310 -15.02 -6.58 -12.53
CA TYR A 310 -13.85 -7.13 -13.20
C TYR A 310 -13.63 -8.62 -12.86
N PHE A 311 -13.72 -8.98 -11.58
CA PHE A 311 -13.55 -10.37 -11.15
C PHE A 311 -14.64 -11.28 -11.72
N GLN A 312 -15.89 -10.82 -11.75
CA GLN A 312 -17.02 -11.56 -12.32
C GLN A 312 -16.84 -11.78 -13.82
N ASP A 313 -16.54 -10.72 -14.58
CA ASP A 313 -16.37 -10.78 -16.04
C ASP A 313 -15.23 -11.71 -16.44
N ASN A 314 -14.19 -11.78 -15.62
CA ASN A 314 -13.01 -12.66 -15.83
C ASN A 314 -13.10 -14.01 -15.10
N LYS A 315 -14.28 -14.35 -14.52
CA LYS A 315 -14.56 -15.63 -13.83
C LYS A 315 -13.60 -15.93 -12.67
N ILE A 316 -13.09 -14.89 -12.00
CA ILE A 316 -12.18 -15.01 -10.85
C ILE A 316 -13.03 -15.26 -9.60
N GLN A 317 -12.69 -16.32 -8.87
CA GLN A 317 -13.37 -16.71 -7.63
C GLN A 317 -12.64 -16.14 -6.41
N ALA A 318 -13.41 -15.72 -5.40
CA ALA A 318 -12.83 -15.28 -4.13
C ALA A 318 -12.08 -16.44 -3.44
N LYS A 319 -10.82 -16.21 -3.09
CA LYS A 319 -10.00 -17.18 -2.36
C LYS A 319 -10.14 -17.00 -0.85
N ASN A 320 -10.11 -18.11 -0.12
CA ASN A 320 -9.91 -18.09 1.33
C ASN A 320 -8.43 -17.85 1.66
N TYR A 321 -8.16 -17.46 2.92
CA TYR A 321 -6.80 -17.38 3.47
C TYR A 321 -6.15 -18.77 3.62
#